data_1baf12bccaefe70b158df1f68ed4de0d
#
_entry.id   1baf12bccaefe70b158df1f68ed4de0d
#
_cell.length_a   1.000
_cell.length_b   1.000
_cell.length_c   1.000
_cell.angle_alpha   90.00
_cell.angle_beta   90.00
_cell.angle_gamma   90.00
#
_symmetry.space_group_name_H-M   'P 1'
#
loop_
_entity.id
_entity.type
_entity.pdbx_description
1 polymer ?
#
loop_
_entity_poly.entity_id
_entity_poly.type
_entity_poly.pdbx_seq_one_letter_code
_entity_poly.pdbx_strand_id
1 'polypeptide(L)'
;MVDLKEAEEKGYETLLEGSKKVWEKIWKKQDIQIDSKEDDAQIAVRFALYHLQIMVRSEDNRVGIGAKALSGEGYKGHSFWDTETFIFPYFQMAEPKTARTLLEFRYKGLYGARKKAIENGYKGAMYPWEAAWVSDGEVTPYVTGVNVHTGEPMICLTGVIEQHITSDIIFALWQYYAATDDQDFMDRYGYEMTIETARFWNSRLEWIEENNRYEIRDVIGPDEYKEHVDNNAYTNYMAHENMRLAAQVIACIRDEKK
;
A
#
# COMPACT_ATOMS: atom_id res chain seq x y z
N MET A 1 7.43 -21.87 20.14
CA MET A 1 7.31 -23.01 21.10
C MET A 1 6.85 -22.58 22.49
N VAL A 2 7.30 -21.42 23.01
CA VAL A 2 6.80 -20.91 24.30
C VAL A 2 5.29 -20.66 24.25
N ASP A 3 4.81 -19.99 23.22
CA ASP A 3 3.38 -19.65 23.03
C ASP A 3 2.46 -20.86 22.95
N LEU A 4 2.94 -21.98 22.37
CA LEU A 4 2.13 -23.21 22.29
C LEU A 4 1.99 -23.91 23.67
N LYS A 5 3.05 -23.90 24.45
CA LYS A 5 2.97 -24.46 25.82
C LYS A 5 2.06 -23.64 26.74
N GLU A 6 2.18 -22.30 26.64
CA GLU A 6 1.28 -21.42 27.38
C GLU A 6 -0.18 -21.57 26.94
N ALA A 7 -0.43 -21.81 25.65
CA ALA A 7 -1.77 -22.06 25.14
C ALA A 7 -2.33 -23.41 25.67
N GLU A 8 -1.50 -24.45 25.68
CA GLU A 8 -1.86 -25.75 26.23
C GLU A 8 -2.19 -25.66 27.75
N GLU A 9 -1.36 -24.94 28.49
CA GLU A 9 -1.58 -24.73 29.95
C GLU A 9 -2.87 -23.93 30.25
N LYS A 10 -3.20 -22.92 29.42
CA LYS A 10 -4.43 -22.14 29.55
C LYS A 10 -5.69 -22.91 29.23
N GLY A 11 -5.60 -23.88 28.33
CA GLY A 11 -6.70 -24.69 27.87
C GLY A 11 -7.70 -23.96 26.96
N TYR A 12 -8.48 -24.72 26.22
CA TYR A 12 -9.38 -24.24 25.20
C TYR A 12 -10.40 -23.19 25.68
N GLU A 13 -11.08 -23.46 26.79
CA GLU A 13 -12.14 -22.57 27.30
C GLU A 13 -11.60 -21.19 27.68
N THR A 14 -10.41 -21.11 28.28
CA THR A 14 -9.77 -19.84 28.62
C THR A 14 -9.38 -19.05 27.40
N LEU A 15 -8.88 -19.72 26.37
CA LEU A 15 -8.51 -19.10 25.09
C LEU A 15 -9.76 -18.61 24.35
N LEU A 16 -10.83 -19.41 24.33
CA LEU A 16 -12.10 -19.04 23.73
C LEU A 16 -12.71 -17.79 24.37
N GLU A 17 -12.77 -17.75 25.70
CA GLU A 17 -13.27 -16.59 26.44
C GLU A 17 -12.41 -15.35 26.22
N GLY A 18 -11.09 -15.52 26.13
CA GLY A 18 -10.17 -14.44 25.75
C GLY A 18 -10.47 -13.89 24.36
N SER A 19 -10.64 -14.75 23.38
CA SER A 19 -10.99 -14.40 22.01
C SER A 19 -12.34 -13.68 21.93
N LYS A 20 -13.38 -14.20 22.58
CA LYS A 20 -14.71 -13.54 22.63
C LYS A 20 -14.61 -12.12 23.15
N LYS A 21 -13.90 -11.88 24.25
CA LYS A 21 -13.73 -10.53 24.83
C LYS A 21 -13.05 -9.56 23.89
N VAL A 22 -12.09 -10.02 23.08
CA VAL A 22 -11.42 -9.18 22.07
C VAL A 22 -12.41 -8.84 20.97
N TRP A 23 -13.13 -9.83 20.42
CA TRP A 23 -14.10 -9.62 19.36
C TRP A 23 -15.28 -8.76 19.79
N GLU A 24 -15.77 -8.89 21.01
CA GLU A 24 -16.81 -8.02 21.58
C GLU A 24 -16.38 -6.55 21.57
N LYS A 25 -15.11 -6.25 21.89
CA LYS A 25 -14.58 -4.89 21.83
C LYS A 25 -14.49 -4.38 20.40
N ILE A 26 -14.06 -5.23 19.46
CA ILE A 26 -13.97 -4.89 18.04
C ILE A 26 -15.36 -4.58 17.51
N TRP A 27 -16.33 -5.48 17.68
CA TRP A 27 -17.69 -5.30 17.22
C TRP A 27 -18.37 -4.09 17.84
N LYS A 28 -18.19 -3.84 19.13
CA LYS A 28 -18.73 -2.65 19.79
C LYS A 28 -18.28 -1.34 19.15
N LYS A 29 -17.09 -1.34 18.57
CA LYS A 29 -16.47 -0.15 17.96
C LYS A 29 -16.75 -0.04 16.46
N GLN A 30 -16.85 -1.15 15.76
CA GLN A 30 -16.76 -1.19 14.29
C GLN A 30 -17.96 -1.87 13.62
N ASP A 31 -18.93 -2.39 14.38
CA ASP A 31 -20.10 -3.06 13.79
C ASP A 31 -20.95 -2.05 13.01
N ILE A 32 -21.35 -2.44 11.81
CA ILE A 32 -22.29 -1.72 10.98
C ILE A 32 -23.61 -2.49 11.03
N GLN A 33 -24.63 -1.89 11.62
CA GLN A 33 -25.94 -2.50 11.72
C GLN A 33 -26.80 -2.10 10.52
N ILE A 34 -27.37 -3.10 9.87
CA ILE A 34 -28.24 -2.92 8.71
C ILE A 34 -29.66 -3.30 9.12
N ASP A 35 -30.57 -2.34 9.03
CA ASP A 35 -31.99 -2.60 9.20
C ASP A 35 -32.58 -3.12 7.89
N SER A 36 -32.68 -4.43 7.77
CA SER A 36 -33.19 -5.15 6.59
C SER A 36 -34.10 -6.29 7.04
N LYS A 37 -35.04 -6.65 6.16
CA LYS A 37 -35.89 -7.81 6.37
C LYS A 37 -35.14 -9.14 6.13
N GLU A 38 -34.00 -9.08 5.47
CA GLU A 38 -33.16 -10.24 5.15
C GLU A 38 -31.82 -10.09 5.86
N ASP A 39 -31.36 -11.16 6.49
CA ASP A 39 -30.12 -11.16 7.27
C ASP A 39 -28.85 -11.23 6.40
N ASP A 40 -28.98 -11.58 5.12
CA ASP A 40 -27.83 -11.80 4.22
C ASP A 40 -26.91 -10.59 4.10
N ALA A 41 -27.49 -9.38 3.99
CA ALA A 41 -26.69 -8.16 3.90
C ALA A 41 -25.89 -7.90 5.19
N GLN A 42 -26.48 -8.13 6.37
CA GLN A 42 -25.82 -8.00 7.66
C GLN A 42 -24.70 -9.00 7.81
N ILE A 43 -24.92 -10.25 7.39
CA ILE A 43 -23.90 -11.31 7.44
C ILE A 43 -22.74 -10.95 6.50
N ALA A 44 -23.04 -10.53 5.27
CA ALA A 44 -22.02 -10.17 4.29
C ALA A 44 -21.11 -9.03 4.77
N VAL A 45 -21.70 -7.97 5.35
CA VAL A 45 -20.92 -6.84 5.90
C VAL A 45 -20.05 -7.29 7.08
N ARG A 46 -20.59 -8.03 8.03
CA ARG A 46 -19.82 -8.54 9.17
C ARG A 46 -18.71 -9.51 8.75
N PHE A 47 -18.98 -10.34 7.75
CA PHE A 47 -17.97 -11.22 7.18
C PHE A 47 -16.80 -10.43 6.56
N ALA A 48 -17.10 -9.38 5.79
CA ALA A 48 -16.07 -8.50 5.22
C ALA A 48 -15.27 -7.78 6.33
N LEU A 49 -15.94 -7.19 7.32
CA LEU A 49 -15.29 -6.53 8.46
C LEU A 49 -14.39 -7.49 9.26
N TYR A 50 -14.88 -8.73 9.49
CA TYR A 50 -14.07 -9.76 10.13
C TYR A 50 -12.77 -10.02 9.35
N HIS A 51 -12.87 -10.22 8.04
CA HIS A 51 -11.70 -10.50 7.21
C HIS A 51 -10.73 -9.32 7.15
N LEU A 52 -11.20 -8.08 7.11
CA LEU A 52 -10.34 -6.90 7.21
C LEU A 52 -9.57 -6.87 8.53
N GLN A 53 -10.23 -7.21 9.64
CA GLN A 53 -9.58 -7.20 10.96
C GLN A 53 -8.51 -8.29 11.14
N ILE A 54 -8.74 -9.49 10.61
CA ILE A 54 -7.78 -10.59 10.79
C ILE A 54 -6.57 -10.51 9.87
N MET A 55 -6.61 -9.67 8.81
CA MET A 55 -5.50 -9.58 7.84
C MET A 55 -4.36 -8.65 8.27
N VAL A 56 -4.55 -7.85 9.31
CA VAL A 56 -3.59 -6.81 9.71
C VAL A 56 -2.98 -7.10 11.08
N ARG A 57 -1.72 -6.74 11.23
CA ARG A 57 -1.04 -6.66 12.54
C ARG A 57 -0.88 -5.20 12.92
N SER A 58 -1.88 -4.68 13.62
CA SER A 58 -2.01 -3.26 13.93
C SER A 58 -0.86 -2.64 14.74
N GLU A 59 -0.04 -3.45 15.38
CA GLU A 59 1.09 -3.00 16.22
C GLU A 59 2.47 -3.33 15.61
N ASP A 60 2.53 -3.90 14.40
CA ASP A 60 3.78 -4.31 13.77
C ASP A 60 4.01 -3.62 12.42
N ASN A 61 4.78 -2.55 12.43
CA ASN A 61 5.13 -1.78 11.25
C ASN A 61 6.32 -2.36 10.44
N ARG A 62 6.69 -3.61 10.67
CA ARG A 62 7.69 -4.33 9.87
C ARG A 62 7.07 -5.09 8.71
N VAL A 63 5.76 -5.28 8.76
CA VAL A 63 4.99 -6.04 7.78
C VAL A 63 3.79 -5.23 7.30
N GLY A 64 3.48 -5.36 6.01
CA GLY A 64 2.24 -4.86 5.43
C GLY A 64 1.14 -5.92 5.43
N ILE A 65 0.11 -5.70 4.64
CA ILE A 65 -0.96 -6.68 4.44
C ILE A 65 -0.64 -7.50 3.19
N GLY A 66 -0.59 -8.82 3.34
CA GLY A 66 -0.41 -9.73 2.22
C GLY A 66 -1.65 -9.81 1.33
N ALA A 67 -1.49 -9.98 0.02
CA ALA A 67 -2.58 -10.03 -0.95
C ALA A 67 -3.63 -11.14 -0.66
N LYS A 68 -3.24 -12.23 -0.01
CA LYS A 68 -4.14 -13.30 0.48
C LYS A 68 -4.35 -13.24 1.99
N ALA A 69 -4.05 -12.12 2.63
CA ALA A 69 -4.10 -11.97 4.08
C ALA A 69 -3.28 -13.08 4.79
N LEU A 70 -3.90 -13.73 5.79
CA LEU A 70 -3.30 -14.87 6.49
C LEU A 70 -3.92 -16.22 6.09
N SER A 71 -4.83 -16.22 5.11
CA SER A 71 -5.65 -17.39 4.76
C SER A 71 -5.14 -18.18 3.56
N GLY A 72 -4.04 -17.76 2.94
CA GLY A 72 -3.50 -18.43 1.76
C GLY A 72 -2.03 -18.16 1.53
N GLU A 73 -1.35 -19.08 0.84
CA GLU A 73 0.09 -18.99 0.52
C GLU A 73 0.37 -18.15 -0.75
N GLY A 74 -0.67 -17.77 -1.48
CA GLY A 74 -0.53 -16.97 -2.68
C GLY A 74 0.13 -15.63 -2.38
N TYR A 75 1.00 -15.18 -3.29
CA TYR A 75 1.81 -13.97 -3.17
C TYR A 75 2.73 -13.93 -1.94
N LYS A 76 2.98 -15.07 -1.27
CA LYS A 76 3.98 -15.25 -0.20
C LYS A 76 3.86 -14.27 0.99
N GLY A 77 2.68 -13.68 1.19
CA GLY A 77 2.47 -12.64 2.19
C GLY A 77 3.00 -11.25 1.81
N HIS A 78 3.39 -11.05 0.56
CA HIS A 78 3.87 -9.76 0.07
C HIS A 78 2.74 -8.76 -0.09
N SER A 79 3.05 -7.47 0.06
CA SER A 79 2.11 -6.36 -0.02
C SER A 79 2.15 -5.70 -1.40
N PHE A 80 0.97 -5.28 -1.84
CA PHE A 80 0.73 -4.62 -3.13
C PHE A 80 -0.04 -3.31 -2.89
N TRP A 81 -0.35 -2.59 -3.95
CA TRP A 81 -1.10 -1.32 -3.89
C TRP A 81 -2.57 -1.48 -3.46
N ASP A 82 -3.08 -2.73 -3.48
CA ASP A 82 -4.40 -3.07 -2.91
C ASP A 82 -4.56 -2.55 -1.48
N THR A 83 -3.48 -2.59 -0.70
CA THR A 83 -3.48 -2.06 0.67
C THR A 83 -3.88 -0.59 0.67
N GLU A 84 -3.20 0.24 -0.09
CA GLU A 84 -3.36 1.69 -0.06
C GLU A 84 -4.69 2.14 -0.66
N THR A 85 -5.12 1.50 -1.75
CA THR A 85 -6.28 1.96 -2.51
C THR A 85 -7.59 1.37 -2.02
N PHE A 86 -7.60 0.08 -1.63
CA PHE A 86 -8.85 -0.64 -1.34
C PHE A 86 -9.04 -0.99 0.14
N ILE A 87 -7.96 -1.27 0.88
CA ILE A 87 -8.04 -1.73 2.27
C ILE A 87 -7.87 -0.56 3.24
N PHE A 88 -6.92 0.31 2.98
CA PHE A 88 -6.53 1.43 3.82
C PHE A 88 -7.69 2.37 4.20
N PRO A 89 -8.64 2.72 3.31
CA PRO A 89 -9.76 3.58 3.65
C PRO A 89 -10.60 3.08 4.82
N TYR A 90 -10.74 1.76 4.98
CA TYR A 90 -11.41 1.18 6.13
C TYR A 90 -10.65 1.48 7.43
N PHE A 91 -9.35 1.19 7.48
CA PHE A 91 -8.55 1.41 8.69
C PHE A 91 -8.38 2.90 9.01
N GLN A 92 -8.25 3.73 8.00
CA GLN A 92 -8.20 5.18 8.17
C GLN A 92 -9.41 5.70 8.97
N MET A 93 -10.60 5.20 8.70
CA MET A 93 -11.84 5.63 9.33
C MET A 93 -12.12 4.88 10.64
N ALA A 94 -11.94 3.58 10.66
CA ALA A 94 -12.30 2.72 11.79
C ALA A 94 -11.20 2.60 12.85
N GLU A 95 -9.94 2.63 12.42
CA GLU A 95 -8.79 2.37 13.27
C GLU A 95 -7.50 3.11 12.82
N PRO A 96 -7.46 4.45 12.98
CA PRO A 96 -6.37 5.29 12.46
C PRO A 96 -4.95 4.87 12.90
N LYS A 97 -4.82 4.24 14.06
CA LYS A 97 -3.54 3.69 14.52
C LYS A 97 -3.02 2.58 13.61
N THR A 98 -3.90 1.73 13.14
CA THR A 98 -3.57 0.68 12.17
C THR A 98 -3.17 1.29 10.82
N ALA A 99 -3.91 2.30 10.36
CA ALA A 99 -3.56 3.03 9.15
C ALA A 99 -2.15 3.66 9.26
N ARG A 100 -1.83 4.30 10.39
CA ARG A 100 -0.48 4.81 10.67
C ARG A 100 0.58 3.71 10.58
N THR A 101 0.34 2.55 11.19
CA THR A 101 1.28 1.42 11.16
C THR A 101 1.57 0.94 9.73
N LEU A 102 0.56 0.89 8.87
CA LEU A 102 0.71 0.54 7.46
C LEU A 102 1.54 1.58 6.68
N LEU A 103 1.34 2.86 6.96
CA LEU A 103 2.18 3.91 6.36
C LEU A 103 3.61 3.89 6.88
N GLU A 104 3.83 3.59 8.15
CA GLU A 104 5.18 3.40 8.71
C GLU A 104 5.91 2.22 8.07
N PHE A 105 5.20 1.15 7.70
CA PHE A 105 5.76 0.07 6.89
C PHE A 105 6.26 0.60 5.54
N ARG A 106 5.46 1.41 4.85
CA ARG A 106 5.89 2.03 3.58
C ARG A 106 7.07 2.97 3.76
N TYR A 107 7.09 3.77 4.84
CA TYR A 107 8.26 4.61 5.14
C TYR A 107 9.54 3.79 5.32
N LYS A 108 9.48 2.69 6.06
CA LYS A 108 10.62 1.79 6.22
C LYS A 108 11.10 1.21 4.88
N GLY A 109 10.20 1.03 3.93
CA GLY A 109 10.50 0.62 2.56
C GLY A 109 11.10 1.72 1.68
N LEU A 110 11.21 2.97 2.16
CA LEU A 110 11.71 4.10 1.38
C LEU A 110 13.15 3.90 0.88
N TYR A 111 13.99 3.24 1.66
CA TYR A 111 15.35 2.89 1.22
C TYR A 111 15.33 1.97 -0.01
N GLY A 112 14.52 0.92 0.02
CA GLY A 112 14.34 0.00 -1.10
C GLY A 112 13.75 0.71 -2.33
N ALA A 113 12.80 1.63 -2.12
CA ALA A 113 12.21 2.43 -3.19
C ALA A 113 13.24 3.37 -3.87
N ARG A 114 14.15 3.96 -3.09
CA ARG A 114 15.27 4.76 -3.64
C ARG A 114 16.23 3.89 -4.45
N LYS A 115 16.55 2.71 -3.95
CA LYS A 115 17.38 1.74 -4.66
C LYS A 115 16.74 1.35 -6.00
N LYS A 116 15.44 1.00 -6.00
CA LYS A 116 14.69 0.66 -7.21
C LYS A 116 14.69 1.83 -8.22
N ALA A 117 14.51 3.07 -7.77
CA ALA A 117 14.59 4.24 -8.65
C ALA A 117 15.94 4.33 -9.36
N ILE A 118 17.05 4.20 -8.61
CA ILE A 118 18.41 4.26 -9.15
C ILE A 118 18.66 3.11 -10.15
N GLU A 119 18.26 1.90 -9.82
CA GLU A 119 18.42 0.71 -10.68
C GLU A 119 17.65 0.85 -12.00
N ASN A 120 16.57 1.62 -12.02
CA ASN A 120 15.80 1.94 -13.23
C ASN A 120 16.20 3.27 -13.88
N GLY A 121 17.29 3.91 -13.45
CA GLY A 121 17.80 5.14 -14.05
C GLY A 121 17.09 6.42 -13.60
N TYR A 122 16.29 6.38 -12.55
CA TYR A 122 15.54 7.51 -12.02
C TYR A 122 16.12 8.06 -10.71
N LYS A 123 15.62 9.22 -10.29
CA LYS A 123 15.93 9.88 -9.01
C LYS A 123 14.81 9.66 -8.02
N GLY A 124 15.05 9.99 -6.74
CA GLY A 124 14.03 9.93 -5.70
C GLY A 124 13.67 8.49 -5.31
N ALA A 125 12.40 8.21 -5.10
CA ALA A 125 11.92 6.91 -4.64
C ALA A 125 10.80 6.39 -5.54
N MET A 126 11.00 5.20 -6.11
CA MET A 126 10.06 4.42 -6.90
C MET A 126 9.63 3.20 -6.08
N TYR A 127 8.46 3.24 -5.48
CA TYR A 127 8.00 2.12 -4.67
C TYR A 127 7.77 0.85 -5.52
N PRO A 128 8.04 -0.34 -4.95
CA PRO A 128 7.86 -1.59 -5.68
C PRO A 128 6.39 -1.90 -5.93
N TRP A 129 6.11 -2.61 -7.02
CA TRP A 129 4.82 -3.23 -7.27
C TRP A 129 4.54 -4.32 -6.24
N GLU A 130 5.54 -5.20 -6.01
CA GLU A 130 5.49 -6.25 -4.99
C GLU A 130 6.51 -5.95 -3.88
N ALA A 131 6.04 -5.70 -2.67
CA ALA A 131 6.84 -5.37 -1.50
C ALA A 131 6.91 -6.54 -0.51
N ALA A 132 8.14 -6.98 -0.18
CA ALA A 132 8.40 -8.00 0.83
C ALA A 132 8.97 -7.36 2.12
N TRP A 133 10.27 -7.46 2.35
CA TRP A 133 10.92 -6.81 3.49
C TRP A 133 11.12 -5.31 3.26
N VAL A 134 11.13 -4.57 4.34
CA VAL A 134 11.34 -3.11 4.34
C VAL A 134 12.69 -2.67 3.76
N SER A 135 13.69 -3.53 3.72
CA SER A 135 15.00 -3.26 3.12
C SER A 135 15.07 -3.54 1.63
N ASP A 136 14.08 -4.25 1.09
CA ASP A 136 14.09 -4.66 -0.30
C ASP A 136 13.51 -3.56 -1.20
N GLY A 137 13.93 -3.56 -2.46
CA GLY A 137 13.25 -2.83 -3.51
C GLY A 137 12.15 -3.70 -4.13
N GLU A 138 12.15 -3.81 -5.45
CA GLU A 138 11.25 -4.73 -6.16
C GLU A 138 11.62 -6.18 -5.92
N VAL A 139 10.61 -7.01 -5.64
CA VAL A 139 10.80 -8.45 -5.46
C VAL A 139 10.04 -9.28 -6.49
N THR A 140 9.29 -8.64 -7.39
CA THR A 140 8.66 -9.32 -8.51
C THR A 140 9.72 -9.90 -9.44
N PRO A 141 9.73 -11.21 -9.68
CA PRO A 141 10.69 -11.80 -10.61
C PRO A 141 10.35 -11.36 -12.04
N TYR A 142 11.37 -10.90 -12.78
CA TYR A 142 11.20 -10.53 -14.19
C TYR A 142 10.76 -11.72 -15.05
N VAL A 143 11.22 -12.93 -14.72
CA VAL A 143 10.77 -14.19 -15.34
C VAL A 143 10.01 -15.00 -14.32
N THR A 144 8.71 -15.19 -14.54
CA THR A 144 7.82 -15.90 -13.61
C THR A 144 7.70 -17.40 -13.85
N GLY A 145 8.19 -17.86 -15.00
CA GLY A 145 8.16 -19.27 -15.38
C GLY A 145 8.45 -19.48 -16.86
N VAL A 146 8.11 -20.66 -17.34
CA VAL A 146 8.21 -21.03 -18.75
C VAL A 146 6.84 -21.45 -19.26
N ASN A 147 6.44 -20.92 -20.38
CA ASN A 147 5.23 -21.34 -21.07
C ASN A 147 5.36 -22.81 -21.51
N VAL A 148 4.55 -23.68 -20.95
CA VAL A 148 4.66 -25.13 -21.18
C VAL A 148 4.36 -25.56 -22.61
N HIS A 149 3.71 -24.70 -23.41
CA HIS A 149 3.37 -24.99 -24.80
C HIS A 149 4.45 -24.50 -25.79
N THR A 150 5.06 -23.34 -25.51
CA THR A 150 6.06 -22.72 -26.42
C THR A 150 7.50 -22.93 -25.98
N GLY A 151 7.74 -23.23 -24.70
CA GLY A 151 9.08 -23.28 -24.11
C GLY A 151 9.70 -21.91 -23.85
N GLU A 152 9.00 -20.82 -24.09
CA GLU A 152 9.48 -19.46 -23.91
C GLU A 152 9.32 -18.96 -22.48
N PRO A 153 10.23 -18.07 -22.00
CA PRO A 153 10.11 -17.47 -20.68
C PRO A 153 8.83 -16.60 -20.61
N MET A 154 8.14 -16.69 -19.48
CA MET A 154 6.99 -15.82 -19.16
C MET A 154 7.52 -14.57 -18.47
N ILE A 155 7.46 -13.44 -19.16
CA ILE A 155 7.94 -12.15 -18.66
C ILE A 155 6.85 -11.49 -17.83
N CYS A 156 7.24 -10.87 -16.71
CA CYS A 156 6.39 -10.07 -15.86
C CYS A 156 6.94 -8.64 -15.81
N LEU A 157 6.20 -7.71 -16.39
CA LEU A 157 6.62 -6.31 -16.51
C LEU A 157 6.11 -5.42 -15.38
N THR A 158 5.19 -5.88 -14.54
CA THR A 158 4.58 -5.08 -13.46
C THR A 158 5.63 -4.48 -12.52
N GLY A 159 6.63 -5.27 -12.13
CA GLY A 159 7.73 -4.79 -11.29
C GLY A 159 8.60 -3.70 -11.95
N VAL A 160 8.51 -3.51 -13.26
CA VAL A 160 9.36 -2.57 -14.01
C VAL A 160 8.58 -1.32 -14.44
N ILE A 161 7.43 -1.51 -15.10
CA ILE A 161 6.69 -0.41 -15.73
C ILE A 161 5.33 -0.10 -15.11
N GLU A 162 4.89 -0.84 -14.09
CA GLU A 162 3.72 -0.48 -13.29
C GLU A 162 4.16 0.42 -12.12
N GLN A 163 4.09 1.73 -12.32
CA GLN A 163 4.77 2.71 -11.49
C GLN A 163 3.83 3.54 -10.62
N HIS A 164 2.51 3.48 -10.86
CA HIS A 164 1.50 4.28 -10.15
C HIS A 164 1.45 3.99 -8.64
N ILE A 165 1.89 2.80 -8.20
CA ILE A 165 2.02 2.40 -6.80
C ILE A 165 2.73 3.47 -5.98
N THR A 166 3.76 4.09 -6.57
CA THR A 166 4.52 5.18 -5.95
C THR A 166 3.62 6.34 -5.51
N SER A 167 2.63 6.70 -6.31
CA SER A 167 1.67 7.75 -5.97
C SER A 167 0.49 7.26 -5.14
N ASP A 168 0.09 6.00 -5.28
CA ASP A 168 -1.01 5.42 -4.50
C ASP A 168 -0.70 5.46 -3.00
N ILE A 169 0.56 5.20 -2.64
CA ILE A 169 1.05 5.31 -1.27
C ILE A 169 0.93 6.75 -0.76
N ILE A 170 1.30 7.74 -1.56
CA ILE A 170 1.20 9.15 -1.17
C ILE A 170 -0.25 9.62 -1.11
N PHE A 171 -1.10 9.12 -1.98
CA PHE A 171 -2.54 9.37 -1.91
C PHE A 171 -3.13 8.87 -0.59
N ALA A 172 -2.84 7.62 -0.19
CA ALA A 172 -3.25 7.07 1.09
C ALA A 172 -2.70 7.87 2.28
N LEU A 173 -1.44 8.29 2.23
CA LEU A 173 -0.81 9.15 3.24
C LEU A 173 -1.58 10.46 3.43
N TRP A 174 -1.93 11.13 2.34
CA TRP A 174 -2.65 12.39 2.41
C TRP A 174 -4.10 12.23 2.85
N GLN A 175 -4.76 11.15 2.49
CA GLN A 175 -6.07 10.79 3.02
C GLN A 175 -6.01 10.56 4.53
N TYR A 176 -4.97 9.88 5.01
CA TYR A 176 -4.73 9.69 6.43
C TYR A 176 -4.53 11.01 7.15
N TYR A 177 -3.64 11.87 6.65
CA TYR A 177 -3.38 13.18 7.25
C TYR A 177 -4.64 14.05 7.28
N ALA A 178 -5.39 14.10 6.19
CA ALA A 178 -6.64 14.84 6.11
C ALA A 178 -7.70 14.36 7.13
N ALA A 179 -7.71 13.06 7.47
CA ALA A 179 -8.65 12.49 8.42
C ALA A 179 -8.21 12.61 9.89
N THR A 180 -6.90 12.71 10.15
CA THR A 180 -6.35 12.57 11.51
C THR A 180 -5.63 13.80 12.03
N ASP A 181 -5.18 14.70 11.14
CA ASP A 181 -4.30 15.84 11.45
C ASP A 181 -3.02 15.41 12.21
N ASP A 182 -2.49 14.20 11.88
CA ASP A 182 -1.32 13.62 12.54
C ASP A 182 -0.02 14.30 12.06
N GLN A 183 0.24 15.46 12.62
CA GLN A 183 1.43 16.26 12.29
C GLN A 183 2.74 15.55 12.69
N ASP A 184 2.74 14.76 13.79
CA ASP A 184 3.91 13.98 14.20
C ASP A 184 4.32 12.96 13.10
N PHE A 185 3.32 12.32 12.48
CA PHE A 185 3.59 11.43 11.36
C PHE A 185 4.16 12.18 10.14
N MET A 186 3.57 13.32 9.80
CA MET A 186 4.04 14.13 8.67
C MET A 186 5.47 14.60 8.86
N ASP A 187 5.80 15.13 10.03
CA ASP A 187 7.14 15.66 10.35
C ASP A 187 8.21 14.56 10.33
N ARG A 188 7.87 13.38 10.83
CA ARG A 188 8.84 12.28 10.95
C ARG A 188 9.00 11.47 9.66
N TYR A 189 7.96 11.37 8.86
CA TYR A 189 7.89 10.41 7.75
C TYR A 189 7.26 10.98 6.49
N GLY A 190 6.10 11.62 6.62
CA GLY A 190 5.22 11.96 5.51
C GLY A 190 5.84 12.94 4.51
N TYR A 191 6.51 13.96 5.00
CA TYR A 191 7.15 14.96 4.15
C TYR A 191 8.27 14.37 3.31
N GLU A 192 9.10 13.52 3.89
CA GLU A 192 10.19 12.85 3.17
C GLU A 192 9.63 11.91 2.09
N MET A 193 8.65 11.09 2.41
CA MET A 193 8.00 10.21 1.44
C MET A 193 7.45 11.00 0.25
N THR A 194 6.69 12.06 0.54
CA THR A 194 6.04 12.89 -0.48
C THR A 194 7.05 13.56 -1.43
N ILE A 195 8.16 14.09 -0.89
CA ILE A 195 9.19 14.76 -1.68
C ILE A 195 9.98 13.76 -2.53
N GLU A 196 10.37 12.63 -1.96
CA GLU A 196 11.18 11.62 -2.66
C GLU A 196 10.41 10.95 -3.81
N THR A 197 9.13 10.70 -3.62
CA THR A 197 8.29 10.17 -4.69
C THR A 197 8.02 11.20 -5.80
N ALA A 198 7.85 12.47 -5.45
CA ALA A 198 7.75 13.54 -6.45
C ALA A 198 9.07 13.73 -7.24
N ARG A 199 10.23 13.50 -6.60
CA ARG A 199 11.53 13.49 -7.29
C ARG A 199 11.61 12.38 -8.33
N PHE A 200 11.05 11.20 -8.01
CA PHE A 200 10.93 10.12 -8.98
C PHE A 200 10.11 10.57 -10.19
N TRP A 201 8.89 11.07 -9.98
CA TRP A 201 8.04 11.50 -11.08
C TRP A 201 8.66 12.61 -11.92
N ASN A 202 9.28 13.60 -11.28
CA ASN A 202 9.99 14.66 -12.01
C ASN A 202 11.13 14.11 -12.89
N SER A 203 11.80 13.05 -12.46
CA SER A 203 12.86 12.40 -13.27
C SER A 203 12.31 11.42 -14.31
N ARG A 204 11.06 10.99 -14.15
CA ARG A 204 10.37 10.05 -15.04
C ARG A 204 9.68 10.74 -16.23
N LEU A 205 9.34 12.02 -16.08
CA LEU A 205 8.71 12.79 -17.12
C LEU A 205 9.61 12.92 -18.35
N GLU A 206 9.04 12.69 -19.53
CA GLU A 206 9.70 12.82 -20.82
C GLU A 206 9.16 14.06 -21.54
N TRP A 207 10.04 14.98 -21.91
CA TRP A 207 9.65 16.11 -22.75
C TRP A 207 9.49 15.66 -24.21
N ILE A 208 8.32 15.84 -24.78
CA ILE A 208 8.02 15.49 -26.17
C ILE A 208 7.88 16.78 -26.99
N GLU A 209 8.90 17.07 -27.79
CA GLU A 209 9.00 18.31 -28.55
C GLU A 209 7.83 18.49 -29.51
N GLU A 210 7.43 17.42 -30.22
CA GLU A 210 6.33 17.44 -31.19
C GLU A 210 4.99 17.81 -30.54
N ASN A 211 4.80 17.46 -29.28
CA ASN A 211 3.58 17.71 -28.53
C ASN A 211 3.67 18.95 -27.64
N ASN A 212 4.89 19.53 -27.52
CA ASN A 212 5.19 20.63 -26.60
C ASN A 212 4.67 20.41 -25.19
N ARG A 213 4.89 19.19 -24.65
CA ARG A 213 4.44 18.80 -23.30
C ARG A 213 5.29 17.68 -22.73
N TYR A 214 5.18 17.50 -21.41
CA TYR A 214 5.67 16.31 -20.72
C TYR A 214 4.69 15.14 -20.86
N GLU A 215 5.23 13.94 -21.01
CA GLU A 215 4.47 12.69 -21.08
C GLU A 215 5.07 11.64 -20.13
N ILE A 216 4.25 10.69 -19.70
CA ILE A 216 4.67 9.43 -19.06
C ILE A 216 4.32 8.32 -20.05
N ARG A 217 5.35 7.70 -20.62
CA ARG A 217 5.21 6.72 -21.70
C ARG A 217 5.64 5.35 -21.19
N ASP A 218 5.17 4.32 -21.90
CA ASP A 218 5.59 2.94 -21.66
C ASP A 218 5.33 2.49 -20.21
N VAL A 219 4.06 2.50 -19.79
CA VAL A 219 3.63 2.05 -18.47
C VAL A 219 2.56 0.97 -18.54
N ILE A 220 2.41 0.23 -17.44
CA ILE A 220 1.22 -0.54 -17.11
C ILE A 220 0.41 0.34 -16.14
N GLY A 221 -0.88 0.52 -16.41
CA GLY A 221 -1.82 1.14 -15.49
C GLY A 221 -2.54 0.10 -14.63
N PRO A 222 -3.63 0.49 -13.92
CA PRO A 222 -4.42 -0.44 -13.10
C PRO A 222 -5.04 -1.62 -13.85
N ASP A 223 -5.16 -1.53 -15.18
CA ASP A 223 -5.50 -2.66 -16.04
C ASP A 223 -4.21 -3.32 -16.53
N GLU A 224 -3.76 -4.35 -15.81
CA GLU A 224 -2.51 -5.07 -16.07
C GLU A 224 -2.52 -5.83 -17.42
N TYR A 225 -3.69 -6.04 -18.04
CA TYR A 225 -3.78 -6.61 -19.39
C TYR A 225 -3.33 -5.64 -20.49
N LYS A 226 -3.09 -4.36 -20.14
CA LYS A 226 -2.66 -3.32 -21.07
C LYS A 226 -1.24 -2.88 -20.73
N GLU A 227 -0.29 -3.61 -21.26
CA GLU A 227 1.14 -3.27 -21.18
C GLU A 227 1.51 -2.20 -22.22
N HIS A 228 2.60 -1.48 -21.98
CA HIS A 228 3.19 -0.48 -22.90
C HIS A 228 2.23 0.65 -23.30
N VAL A 229 1.53 1.22 -22.32
CA VAL A 229 0.58 2.32 -22.55
C VAL A 229 1.28 3.68 -22.39
N ASP A 230 1.12 4.57 -23.35
CA ASP A 230 1.53 5.96 -23.24
C ASP A 230 0.41 6.80 -22.63
N ASN A 231 0.78 7.67 -21.70
CA ASN A 231 -0.15 8.62 -21.06
C ASN A 231 -1.39 7.94 -20.43
N ASN A 232 -1.19 6.84 -19.71
CA ASN A 232 -2.26 6.23 -18.94
C ASN A 232 -2.91 7.27 -18.01
N ALA A 233 -4.23 7.40 -18.08
CA ALA A 233 -4.96 8.45 -17.38
C ALA A 233 -4.81 8.38 -15.86
N TYR A 234 -4.87 7.16 -15.30
CA TYR A 234 -4.71 6.95 -13.85
C TYR A 234 -3.29 7.31 -13.41
N THR A 235 -2.28 6.75 -14.07
CA THR A 235 -0.87 7.01 -13.76
C THR A 235 -0.55 8.51 -13.85
N ASN A 236 -1.00 9.19 -14.91
CA ASN A 236 -0.78 10.62 -15.09
C ASN A 236 -1.45 11.45 -14.01
N TYR A 237 -2.70 11.12 -13.65
CA TYR A 237 -3.43 11.83 -12.60
C TYR A 237 -2.73 11.66 -11.24
N MET A 238 -2.38 10.44 -10.87
CA MET A 238 -1.74 10.13 -9.60
C MET A 238 -0.34 10.75 -9.49
N ALA A 239 0.44 10.73 -10.56
CA ALA A 239 1.74 11.39 -10.62
C ALA A 239 1.61 12.92 -10.47
N HIS A 240 0.64 13.53 -11.15
CA HIS A 240 0.33 14.96 -11.01
C HIS A 240 -0.03 15.32 -9.57
N GLU A 241 -0.93 14.57 -8.93
CA GLU A 241 -1.33 14.82 -7.54
C GLU A 241 -0.15 14.67 -6.57
N ASN A 242 0.68 13.65 -6.74
CA ASN A 242 1.88 13.48 -5.90
C ASN A 242 2.82 14.71 -6.02
N MET A 243 3.09 15.19 -7.23
CA MET A 243 3.94 16.37 -7.45
C MET A 243 3.29 17.66 -6.91
N ARG A 244 1.98 17.82 -7.05
CA ARG A 244 1.21 18.94 -6.48
C ARG A 244 1.29 18.97 -4.97
N LEU A 245 1.11 17.82 -4.33
CA LEU A 245 1.22 17.68 -2.88
C LEU A 245 2.64 17.99 -2.38
N ALA A 246 3.66 17.51 -3.08
CA ALA A 246 5.04 17.83 -2.74
C ALA A 246 5.35 19.34 -2.84
N ALA A 247 4.79 20.03 -3.82
CA ALA A 247 4.91 21.48 -3.94
C ALA A 247 4.28 22.21 -2.73
N GLN A 248 3.12 21.74 -2.27
CA GLN A 248 2.48 22.27 -1.05
C GLN A 248 3.34 22.04 0.19
N VAL A 249 3.85 20.82 0.39
CA VAL A 249 4.77 20.47 1.49
C VAL A 249 5.98 21.39 1.51
N ILE A 250 6.63 21.59 0.36
CA ILE A 250 7.81 22.46 0.27
C ILE A 250 7.46 23.91 0.62
N ALA A 251 6.29 24.41 0.25
CA ALA A 251 5.84 25.74 0.62
C ALA A 251 5.64 25.86 2.14
N CYS A 252 4.96 24.91 2.77
CA CYS A 252 4.76 24.88 4.23
C CYS A 252 6.09 24.88 4.99
N ILE A 253 7.03 23.98 4.66
CA ILE A 253 8.36 23.88 5.31
C ILE A 253 9.16 25.19 5.18
N ARG A 254 9.02 25.90 4.06
CA ARG A 254 9.72 27.20 3.86
C ARG A 254 9.14 28.32 4.70
N ASP A 255 7.84 28.32 4.94
CA ASP A 255 7.18 29.34 5.75
C ASP A 255 7.43 29.16 7.24
N GLU A 256 7.57 27.93 7.73
CA GLU A 256 7.95 27.63 9.12
C GLU A 256 9.41 28.03 9.45
N LYS A 257 10.26 28.22 8.45
CA LYS A 257 11.66 28.62 8.62
C LYS A 257 11.90 30.13 8.50
N LYS A 258 10.85 30.91 8.29
CA LYS A 258 10.88 32.39 8.29
C LYS A 258 10.48 32.93 9.68
#